data_baa3dd27d87a4d0e6e0993a9f524771d
#
_entry.id   baa3dd27d87a4d0e6e0993a9f524771d
#
_cell.length_a   1.000
_cell.length_b   1.000
_cell.length_c   1.000
_cell.angle_alpha   90.00
_cell.angle_beta   90.00
_cell.angle_gamma   90.00
#
_symmetry.space_group_name_H-M   'P 1'
#
loop_
_entity.id
_entity.type
_entity.pdbx_description
1 polymer ?
#
loop_
_entity_poly.entity_id
_entity_poly.type
_entity_poly.pdbx_seq_one_letter_code
_entity_poly.pdbx_strand_id
1 'polypeptide(L)'
;MRKKIIVLDDYENSYEKLSDWSKIKAAADVEIFNQPLYGQELLKTLEKAHALVLMRDRTPLPASLIDQLSHLEYVVFTGTRNLALDAAALKQRNIPISHTEWGPSKDSTAELTWALILGLHKRLVEQNQLLTQQAWRNEHSLLPVLKGRTLGLIGLGEIGSRVAKVALAFGMKVVTWSPNMTPARADAVGAESVSLDELLQQSDIVSLHIVASATTKGLLNQEKLALMKKDALLINTSRSTLVDTHALVVALNDRTIGGAAIDVFDAEPLVADHPLRNTPNTLLTPHLGFVAQPVFESFTKGVVECLEAWLNGQPVIRPLP
;
A
#
# COMPACT_ATOMS: atom_id res chain seq x y z
N MET A 1 -17.88 -27.02 -21.96
CA MET A 1 -16.54 -26.36 -22.08
C MET A 1 -16.03 -26.15 -20.67
N ARG A 2 -14.75 -26.43 -20.37
CA ARG A 2 -14.18 -26.15 -19.04
C ARG A 2 -14.16 -24.66 -18.82
N LYS A 3 -14.49 -24.21 -17.61
CA LYS A 3 -14.39 -22.80 -17.25
C LYS A 3 -12.94 -22.37 -17.22
N LYS A 4 -12.63 -21.17 -17.66
CA LYS A 4 -11.28 -20.60 -17.61
C LYS A 4 -11.19 -19.55 -16.51
N ILE A 5 -10.23 -19.72 -15.63
CA ILE A 5 -9.94 -18.82 -14.51
C ILE A 5 -8.61 -18.13 -14.79
N ILE A 6 -8.60 -16.81 -14.77
CA ILE A 6 -7.41 -15.98 -14.91
C ILE A 6 -7.09 -15.35 -13.57
N VAL A 7 -5.88 -15.57 -13.08
CA VAL A 7 -5.34 -14.97 -11.86
C VAL A 7 -4.29 -13.95 -12.25
N LEU A 8 -4.48 -12.71 -11.88
CA LEU A 8 -3.56 -11.61 -12.23
C LEU A 8 -2.66 -11.21 -11.07
N ASP A 9 -1.48 -10.72 -11.42
CA ASP A 9 -0.56 -9.98 -10.53
C ASP A 9 -0.06 -10.78 -9.31
N ASP A 10 0.15 -12.08 -9.43
CA ASP A 10 0.76 -12.92 -8.38
C ASP A 10 2.29 -12.76 -8.36
N TYR A 11 2.77 -11.55 -8.16
CA TYR A 11 4.21 -11.22 -8.19
C TYR A 11 5.02 -12.07 -7.19
N GLU A 12 4.42 -12.46 -6.10
CA GLU A 12 5.01 -13.24 -5.02
C GLU A 12 4.97 -14.75 -5.29
N ASN A 13 4.31 -15.21 -6.36
CA ASN A 13 4.01 -16.63 -6.64
C ASN A 13 3.34 -17.31 -5.44
N SER A 14 2.35 -16.64 -4.86
CA SER A 14 1.77 -16.99 -3.57
C SER A 14 0.61 -17.97 -3.65
N TYR A 15 -0.19 -17.92 -4.72
CA TYR A 15 -1.46 -18.65 -4.76
C TYR A 15 -1.28 -20.16 -4.61
N GLU A 16 -0.43 -20.77 -5.41
CA GLU A 16 -0.21 -22.22 -5.35
C GLU A 16 0.71 -22.67 -4.20
N LYS A 17 1.53 -21.74 -3.66
CA LYS A 17 2.40 -22.05 -2.53
C LYS A 17 1.69 -22.05 -1.20
N LEU A 18 0.66 -21.20 -1.06
CA LEU A 18 -0.01 -20.93 0.22
C LEU A 18 -1.40 -21.57 0.32
N SER A 19 -1.94 -22.16 -0.76
CA SER A 19 -3.26 -22.81 -0.77
C SER A 19 -3.30 -23.97 -1.73
N ASP A 20 -4.19 -24.93 -1.48
CA ASP A 20 -4.42 -26.08 -2.34
C ASP A 20 -5.39 -25.74 -3.49
N TRP A 21 -4.88 -25.72 -4.70
CA TRP A 21 -5.63 -25.46 -5.94
C TRP A 21 -6.06 -26.75 -6.69
N SER A 22 -5.80 -27.92 -6.14
CA SER A 22 -6.02 -29.21 -6.82
C SER A 22 -7.45 -29.39 -7.32
N LYS A 23 -8.46 -29.07 -6.48
CA LYS A 23 -9.87 -29.17 -6.84
C LYS A 23 -10.27 -28.17 -7.93
N ILE A 24 -9.78 -26.94 -7.84
CA ILE A 24 -10.04 -25.90 -8.84
C ILE A 24 -9.45 -26.32 -10.18
N LYS A 25 -8.19 -26.77 -10.20
CA LYS A 25 -7.50 -27.23 -11.40
C LYS A 25 -8.12 -28.51 -12.00
N ALA A 26 -8.74 -29.36 -11.19
CA ALA A 26 -9.50 -30.49 -11.66
C ALA A 26 -10.79 -30.07 -12.41
N ALA A 27 -11.46 -28.97 -11.95
CA ALA A 27 -12.73 -28.50 -12.48
C ALA A 27 -12.61 -27.43 -13.57
N ALA A 28 -11.54 -26.66 -13.58
CA ALA A 28 -11.34 -25.50 -14.48
C ALA A 28 -9.94 -25.45 -15.05
N ASP A 29 -9.75 -24.68 -16.14
CA ASP A 29 -8.46 -24.32 -16.66
C ASP A 29 -7.99 -23.04 -15.99
N VAL A 30 -6.86 -23.08 -15.29
CA VAL A 30 -6.32 -21.97 -14.48
C VAL A 30 -5.03 -21.46 -15.12
N GLU A 31 -4.98 -20.16 -15.36
CA GLU A 31 -3.76 -19.45 -15.75
C GLU A 31 -3.42 -18.40 -14.68
N ILE A 32 -2.21 -18.42 -14.15
CA ILE A 32 -1.71 -17.50 -13.14
C ILE A 32 -0.60 -16.66 -13.74
N PHE A 33 -0.76 -15.35 -13.71
CA PHE A 33 0.21 -14.38 -14.20
C PHE A 33 0.93 -13.73 -13.03
N ASN A 34 2.25 -13.89 -13.00
CA ASN A 34 3.14 -13.34 -11.98
C ASN A 34 3.87 -12.06 -12.43
N GLN A 35 3.50 -11.55 -13.59
CA GLN A 35 3.94 -10.25 -14.11
C GLN A 35 2.71 -9.46 -14.56
N PRO A 36 2.76 -8.12 -14.51
CA PRO A 36 1.65 -7.30 -14.93
C PRO A 36 1.42 -7.42 -16.44
N LEU A 37 0.17 -7.49 -16.85
CA LEU A 37 -0.25 -7.46 -18.25
C LEU A 37 -0.79 -6.07 -18.60
N TYR A 38 -0.55 -5.61 -19.84
CA TYR A 38 -0.98 -4.29 -20.28
C TYR A 38 -1.62 -4.30 -21.67
N GLY A 39 -2.47 -3.31 -21.93
CA GLY A 39 -3.01 -3.04 -23.27
C GLY A 39 -3.63 -4.24 -23.96
N GLN A 40 -3.21 -4.53 -25.17
CA GLN A 40 -3.75 -5.62 -26.01
C GLN A 40 -3.48 -7.02 -25.45
N GLU A 41 -2.37 -7.21 -24.75
CA GLU A 41 -2.04 -8.51 -24.12
C GLU A 41 -3.00 -8.79 -22.97
N LEU A 42 -3.25 -7.80 -22.10
CA LEU A 42 -4.24 -7.90 -21.04
C LEU A 42 -5.62 -8.23 -21.63
N LEU A 43 -6.09 -7.47 -22.61
CA LEU A 43 -7.40 -7.70 -23.23
C LEU A 43 -7.53 -9.12 -23.78
N LYS A 44 -6.60 -9.58 -24.62
CA LYS A 44 -6.61 -10.93 -25.22
C LYS A 44 -6.62 -12.04 -24.15
N THR A 45 -5.98 -11.81 -23.04
CA THR A 45 -5.97 -12.74 -21.91
C THR A 45 -7.33 -12.77 -21.24
N LEU A 46 -7.89 -11.62 -20.95
CA LEU A 46 -9.15 -11.49 -20.21
C LEU A 46 -10.38 -11.88 -21.03
N GLU A 47 -10.40 -11.68 -22.36
CA GLU A 47 -11.50 -12.08 -23.25
C GLU A 47 -11.88 -13.56 -23.11
N LYS A 48 -10.95 -14.42 -22.71
CA LYS A 48 -11.16 -15.85 -22.54
C LYS A 48 -11.64 -16.24 -21.15
N ALA A 49 -11.63 -15.31 -20.22
CA ALA A 49 -11.90 -15.58 -18.81
C ALA A 49 -13.39 -15.77 -18.52
N HIS A 50 -13.71 -16.83 -17.79
CA HIS A 50 -15.03 -17.01 -17.16
C HIS A 50 -14.99 -16.47 -15.72
N ALA A 51 -13.85 -16.56 -15.05
CA ALA A 51 -13.63 -15.92 -13.75
C ALA A 51 -12.28 -15.18 -13.70
N LEU A 52 -12.28 -14.06 -12.98
CA LEU A 52 -11.08 -13.28 -12.71
C LEU A 52 -10.75 -13.26 -11.23
N VAL A 53 -9.48 -13.43 -10.92
CA VAL A 53 -8.91 -13.21 -9.59
C VAL A 53 -8.00 -11.99 -9.65
N LEU A 54 -8.35 -10.95 -8.88
CA LEU A 54 -7.62 -9.70 -8.84
C LEU A 54 -6.84 -9.57 -7.53
N MET A 55 -5.53 -9.33 -7.62
CA MET A 55 -4.70 -9.01 -6.46
C MET A 55 -4.85 -7.54 -6.11
N ARG A 56 -5.73 -7.25 -5.15
CA ARG A 56 -5.97 -5.87 -4.74
C ARG A 56 -6.39 -4.99 -5.94
N ASP A 57 -5.92 -3.77 -5.95
CA ASP A 57 -6.10 -2.73 -6.96
C ASP A 57 -4.92 -2.65 -7.97
N ARG A 58 -4.13 -3.76 -8.14
CA ARG A 58 -2.97 -3.81 -9.05
C ARG A 58 -3.36 -3.65 -10.51
N THR A 59 -4.35 -4.41 -10.99
CA THR A 59 -4.90 -4.26 -12.35
C THR A 59 -6.26 -3.57 -12.29
N PRO A 60 -6.42 -2.36 -12.88
CA PRO A 60 -7.72 -1.70 -13.01
C PRO A 60 -8.67 -2.49 -13.92
N LEU A 61 -9.94 -2.61 -13.49
CA LEU A 61 -11.01 -3.21 -14.28
C LEU A 61 -12.16 -2.19 -14.46
N PRO A 62 -12.00 -1.18 -15.36
CA PRO A 62 -13.02 -0.18 -15.64
C PRO A 62 -14.16 -0.75 -16.51
N ALA A 63 -15.31 -0.07 -16.53
CA ALA A 63 -16.46 -0.45 -17.35
C ALA A 63 -16.10 -0.73 -18.82
N SER A 64 -15.26 0.11 -19.43
CA SER A 64 -14.84 -0.04 -20.83
C SER A 64 -14.08 -1.35 -21.12
N LEU A 65 -13.40 -1.91 -20.13
CA LEU A 65 -12.74 -3.21 -20.24
C LEU A 65 -13.77 -4.32 -19.96
N ILE A 66 -14.58 -4.19 -18.91
CA ILE A 66 -15.63 -5.16 -18.54
C ILE A 66 -16.57 -5.43 -19.72
N ASP A 67 -16.96 -4.40 -20.46
CA ASP A 67 -17.88 -4.51 -21.61
C ASP A 67 -17.34 -5.41 -22.75
N GLN A 68 -16.02 -5.55 -22.85
CA GLN A 68 -15.36 -6.40 -23.84
C GLN A 68 -15.24 -7.87 -23.40
N LEU A 69 -15.50 -8.19 -22.12
CA LEU A 69 -15.34 -9.53 -21.57
C LEU A 69 -16.63 -10.35 -21.63
N SER A 70 -17.02 -10.79 -22.84
CA SER A 70 -18.31 -11.46 -23.08
C SER A 70 -18.51 -12.77 -22.31
N HIS A 71 -17.43 -13.47 -21.94
CA HIS A 71 -17.47 -14.74 -21.22
C HIS A 71 -17.37 -14.59 -19.71
N LEU A 72 -17.15 -13.38 -19.19
CA LEU A 72 -16.95 -13.15 -17.75
C LEU A 72 -18.24 -13.41 -16.95
N GLU A 73 -18.15 -14.30 -16.00
CA GLU A 73 -19.26 -14.77 -15.14
C GLU A 73 -19.00 -14.52 -13.66
N TYR A 74 -17.75 -14.29 -13.25
CA TYR A 74 -17.39 -14.14 -11.84
C TYR A 74 -16.11 -13.32 -11.65
N VAL A 75 -16.09 -12.53 -10.58
CA VAL A 75 -14.89 -11.80 -10.15
C VAL A 75 -14.67 -12.01 -8.66
N VAL A 76 -13.46 -12.33 -8.26
CA VAL A 76 -13.03 -12.31 -6.86
C VAL A 76 -11.76 -11.47 -6.72
N PHE A 77 -11.70 -10.61 -5.70
CA PHE A 77 -10.52 -9.81 -5.41
C PHE A 77 -10.05 -9.98 -3.97
N THR A 78 -8.77 -9.80 -3.74
CA THR A 78 -8.16 -9.94 -2.42
C THR A 78 -8.35 -8.68 -1.57
N GLY A 79 -8.61 -8.87 -0.25
CA GLY A 79 -9.01 -7.81 0.68
C GLY A 79 -10.49 -7.46 0.56
N THR A 80 -10.97 -6.52 1.36
CA THR A 80 -12.40 -6.17 1.44
C THR A 80 -12.80 -4.96 0.59
N ARG A 81 -11.85 -4.35 -0.13
CA ARG A 81 -12.07 -3.13 -0.92
C ARG A 81 -11.14 -3.10 -2.12
N ASN A 82 -11.67 -2.78 -3.28
CA ASN A 82 -10.91 -2.55 -4.50
C ASN A 82 -11.44 -1.25 -5.16
N LEU A 83 -10.59 -0.23 -5.27
CA LEU A 83 -10.95 1.07 -5.84
C LEU A 83 -10.71 1.14 -7.36
N ALA A 84 -10.02 0.15 -7.92
CA ALA A 84 -9.71 0.07 -9.34
C ALA A 84 -10.74 -0.80 -10.11
N LEU A 85 -11.76 -1.34 -9.41
CA LEU A 85 -12.82 -2.18 -9.96
C LEU A 85 -14.11 -1.38 -10.13
N ASP A 86 -14.67 -1.35 -11.34
CA ASP A 86 -16.03 -0.83 -11.57
C ASP A 86 -17.08 -1.88 -11.20
N ALA A 87 -17.43 -1.91 -9.92
CA ALA A 87 -18.43 -2.84 -9.39
C ALA A 87 -19.84 -2.57 -9.95
N ALA A 88 -20.15 -1.33 -10.33
CA ALA A 88 -21.45 -0.97 -10.91
C ALA A 88 -21.60 -1.59 -12.30
N ALA A 89 -20.57 -1.56 -13.14
CA ALA A 89 -20.58 -2.18 -14.46
C ALA A 89 -20.75 -3.72 -14.37
N LEU A 90 -20.08 -4.38 -13.44
CA LEU A 90 -20.25 -5.81 -13.19
C LEU A 90 -21.68 -6.14 -12.73
N LYS A 91 -22.23 -5.34 -11.80
CA LYS A 91 -23.61 -5.50 -11.31
C LYS A 91 -24.64 -5.33 -12.41
N GLN A 92 -24.47 -4.36 -13.33
CA GLN A 92 -25.35 -4.18 -14.50
C GLN A 92 -25.38 -5.41 -15.41
N ARG A 93 -24.29 -6.15 -15.49
CA ARG A 93 -24.18 -7.41 -16.25
C ARG A 93 -24.53 -8.64 -15.45
N ASN A 94 -25.03 -8.50 -14.22
CA ASN A 94 -25.31 -9.60 -13.29
C ASN A 94 -24.08 -10.50 -13.03
N ILE A 95 -22.88 -9.96 -13.04
CA ILE A 95 -21.65 -10.67 -12.73
C ILE A 95 -21.39 -10.52 -11.22
N PRO A 96 -21.47 -11.62 -10.45
CA PRO A 96 -21.23 -11.57 -9.01
C PRO A 96 -19.76 -11.28 -8.69
N ILE A 97 -19.56 -10.57 -7.57
CA ILE A 97 -18.25 -10.16 -7.09
C ILE A 97 -18.09 -10.68 -5.66
N SER A 98 -16.98 -11.34 -5.39
CA SER A 98 -16.55 -11.69 -4.03
C SER A 98 -15.28 -10.97 -3.62
N HIS A 99 -15.08 -10.90 -2.32
CA HIS A 99 -13.85 -10.39 -1.73
C HIS A 99 -13.27 -11.39 -0.71
N THR A 100 -12.02 -11.19 -0.29
CA THR A 100 -11.40 -11.98 0.79
C THR A 100 -11.23 -11.15 2.05
N GLU A 101 -10.82 -11.80 3.13
CA GLU A 101 -10.44 -11.10 4.36
C GLU A 101 -9.02 -10.50 4.24
N TRP A 102 -8.72 -9.51 5.10
CA TRP A 102 -7.42 -8.83 5.08
C TRP A 102 -6.29 -9.56 5.83
N GLY A 103 -6.62 -10.51 6.70
CA GLY A 103 -5.64 -11.00 7.64
C GLY A 103 -4.99 -9.85 8.46
N PRO A 104 -3.76 -10.00 8.94
CA PRO A 104 -3.07 -9.01 9.76
C PRO A 104 -2.39 -7.88 8.94
N SER A 105 -2.98 -7.44 7.84
CA SER A 105 -2.36 -6.44 6.94
C SER A 105 -2.07 -5.09 7.61
N LYS A 106 -2.86 -4.71 8.62
CA LYS A 106 -2.66 -3.46 9.36
C LYS A 106 -1.44 -3.51 10.27
N ASP A 107 -1.17 -4.69 10.84
CA ASP A 107 0.02 -4.94 11.64
C ASP A 107 1.25 -4.92 10.74
N SER A 108 1.22 -5.63 9.61
CA SER A 108 2.28 -5.62 8.60
C SER A 108 2.61 -4.19 8.12
N THR A 109 1.59 -3.36 7.82
CA THR A 109 1.82 -1.98 7.39
C THR A 109 2.45 -1.13 8.50
N ALA A 110 2.03 -1.33 9.76
CA ALA A 110 2.63 -0.61 10.89
C ALA A 110 4.09 -1.03 11.12
N GLU A 111 4.41 -2.31 10.97
CA GLU A 111 5.77 -2.85 11.05
C GLU A 111 6.65 -2.27 9.93
N LEU A 112 6.18 -2.27 8.68
CA LEU A 112 6.91 -1.65 7.57
C LEU A 112 7.12 -0.15 7.81
N THR A 113 6.11 0.57 8.32
CA THR A 113 6.25 1.99 8.66
C THR A 113 7.42 2.20 9.63
N TRP A 114 7.53 1.37 10.66
CA TRP A 114 8.64 1.45 11.62
C TRP A 114 9.97 1.01 11.04
N ALA A 115 9.99 -0.01 10.18
CA ALA A 115 11.19 -0.40 9.44
C ALA A 115 11.72 0.75 8.58
N LEU A 116 10.83 1.47 7.88
CA LEU A 116 11.17 2.64 7.06
C LEU A 116 11.62 3.83 7.92
N ILE A 117 10.94 4.13 9.02
CA ILE A 117 11.35 5.16 9.98
C ILE A 117 12.77 4.88 10.48
N LEU A 118 13.01 3.68 11.02
CA LEU A 118 14.31 3.30 11.57
C LEU A 118 15.38 3.19 10.48
N GLY A 119 15.03 2.63 9.31
CA GLY A 119 15.92 2.48 8.17
C GLY A 119 16.47 3.82 7.69
N LEU A 120 15.57 4.79 7.52
CA LEU A 120 15.94 6.14 7.07
C LEU A 120 16.63 6.93 8.19
N HIS A 121 16.09 6.92 9.42
CA HIS A 121 16.63 7.63 10.58
C HIS A 121 18.04 7.15 10.97
N LYS A 122 18.30 5.86 10.82
CA LYS A 122 19.62 5.24 11.07
C LYS A 122 20.45 5.04 9.80
N ARG A 123 19.97 5.52 8.64
CA ARG A 123 20.65 5.40 7.35
C ARG A 123 21.16 3.96 7.11
N LEU A 124 20.33 2.95 7.43
CA LEU A 124 20.79 1.56 7.47
C LEU A 124 21.33 1.07 6.14
N VAL A 125 20.74 1.51 5.02
CA VAL A 125 21.18 1.12 3.68
C VAL A 125 22.58 1.66 3.41
N GLU A 126 22.83 2.93 3.68
CA GLU A 126 24.17 3.57 3.48
C GLU A 126 25.22 2.99 4.43
N GLN A 127 24.87 2.73 5.70
CA GLN A 127 25.81 2.12 6.64
C GLN A 127 26.16 0.68 6.21
N ASN A 128 25.22 -0.09 5.70
CA ASN A 128 25.47 -1.41 5.13
C ASN A 128 26.36 -1.33 3.89
N GLN A 129 26.11 -0.37 2.99
CA GLN A 129 26.94 -0.14 1.79
C GLN A 129 28.40 0.22 2.15
N LEU A 130 28.63 1.05 3.17
CA LEU A 130 29.98 1.34 3.64
C LEU A 130 30.75 0.07 3.99
N LEU A 131 30.12 -0.83 4.77
CA LEU A 131 30.80 -2.09 5.15
C LEU A 131 31.04 -3.02 3.95
N THR A 132 30.10 -3.14 3.03
CA THR A 132 30.28 -3.97 1.82
C THR A 132 31.35 -3.42 0.88
N GLN A 133 31.63 -2.11 0.94
CA GLN A 133 32.71 -1.43 0.22
C GLN A 133 34.03 -1.39 1.02
N GLN A 134 34.17 -2.21 2.06
CA GLN A 134 35.35 -2.30 2.91
C GLN A 134 35.70 -1.01 3.68
N ALA A 135 34.75 -0.07 3.76
CA ALA A 135 34.87 1.11 4.61
C ALA A 135 34.32 0.83 6.01
N TRP A 136 34.77 1.58 7.00
CA TRP A 136 34.26 1.54 8.36
C TRP A 136 33.28 2.69 8.57
N ARG A 137 33.35 3.42 9.65
CA ARG A 137 32.54 4.60 9.97
C ARG A 137 33.20 5.88 9.41
N ASN A 138 32.39 6.88 9.13
CA ASN A 138 32.81 8.22 8.74
C ASN A 138 32.03 9.29 9.52
N GLU A 139 32.21 10.57 9.22
CA GLU A 139 31.52 11.69 9.86
C GLU A 139 29.99 11.60 9.74
N HIS A 140 29.47 10.95 8.71
CA HIS A 140 28.02 10.73 8.51
C HIS A 140 27.43 9.59 9.33
N SER A 141 28.25 8.89 10.13
CA SER A 141 27.81 7.82 11.02
C SER A 141 27.37 8.31 12.42
N LEU A 142 27.41 9.62 12.68
CA LEU A 142 26.85 10.22 13.89
C LEU A 142 25.36 10.44 13.72
N LEU A 143 24.57 9.46 14.16
CA LEU A 143 23.12 9.40 13.89
C LEU A 143 22.31 9.81 15.14
N PRO A 144 21.15 10.47 14.94
CA PRO A 144 20.32 10.91 16.03
C PRO A 144 19.60 9.75 16.74
N VAL A 145 18.96 10.03 17.90
CA VAL A 145 18.07 9.12 18.61
C VAL A 145 16.63 9.60 18.51
N LEU A 146 15.66 8.68 18.66
CA LEU A 146 14.23 9.00 18.59
C LEU A 146 13.68 9.60 19.88
N LYS A 147 14.23 9.21 21.03
CA LYS A 147 13.78 9.71 22.35
C LYS A 147 13.73 11.23 22.40
N GLY A 148 12.59 11.77 22.80
CA GLY A 148 12.34 13.21 22.89
C GLY A 148 12.00 13.91 21.57
N ARG A 149 12.10 13.21 20.42
CA ARG A 149 11.66 13.74 19.13
C ARG A 149 10.14 13.66 18.96
N THR A 150 9.60 14.43 18.03
CA THR A 150 8.17 14.49 17.73
C THR A 150 7.85 13.69 16.47
N LEU A 151 6.91 12.74 16.58
CA LEU A 151 6.28 12.07 15.46
C LEU A 151 4.93 12.73 15.16
N GLY A 152 4.77 13.28 13.96
CA GLY A 152 3.52 13.79 13.43
C GLY A 152 2.79 12.72 12.61
N LEU A 153 1.58 12.35 13.04
CA LEU A 153 0.75 11.36 12.35
C LEU A 153 -0.38 12.06 11.59
N ILE A 154 -0.33 12.03 10.28
CA ILE A 154 -1.43 12.46 9.42
C ILE A 154 -2.38 11.27 9.28
N GLY A 155 -3.38 11.22 10.19
CA GLY A 155 -4.30 10.11 10.35
C GLY A 155 -3.99 9.21 11.55
N LEU A 156 -4.99 9.03 12.42
CA LEU A 156 -4.92 8.21 13.64
C LEU A 156 -6.00 7.13 13.59
N GLY A 157 -6.05 6.40 12.46
CA GLY A 157 -6.86 5.20 12.28
C GLY A 157 -6.16 3.96 12.85
N GLU A 158 -6.55 2.78 12.38
CA GLU A 158 -6.03 1.51 12.90
C GLU A 158 -4.50 1.38 12.76
N ILE A 159 -3.92 1.82 11.63
CA ILE A 159 -2.47 1.78 11.40
C ILE A 159 -1.79 2.88 12.20
N GLY A 160 -2.26 4.13 12.09
CA GLY A 160 -1.66 5.27 12.80
C GLY A 160 -1.63 5.08 14.32
N SER A 161 -2.68 4.46 14.90
CA SER A 161 -2.71 4.15 16.35
C SER A 161 -1.68 3.07 16.75
N ARG A 162 -1.40 2.08 15.88
CA ARG A 162 -0.32 1.11 16.10
C ARG A 162 1.05 1.78 16.06
N VAL A 163 1.24 2.66 15.07
CA VAL A 163 2.48 3.43 14.92
C VAL A 163 2.70 4.36 16.12
N ALA A 164 1.64 5.04 16.60
CA ALA A 164 1.69 5.89 17.79
C ALA A 164 2.16 5.15 19.05
N LYS A 165 1.62 3.94 19.29
CA LYS A 165 2.00 3.12 20.46
C LYS A 165 3.49 2.80 20.49
N VAL A 166 4.09 2.48 19.35
CA VAL A 166 5.53 2.19 19.25
C VAL A 166 6.34 3.48 19.43
N ALA A 167 5.89 4.62 18.89
CA ALA A 167 6.54 5.91 19.10
C ALA A 167 6.65 6.27 20.59
N LEU A 168 5.56 6.10 21.33
CA LEU A 168 5.54 6.34 22.77
C LEU A 168 6.50 5.42 23.52
N ALA A 169 6.62 4.15 23.10
CA ALA A 169 7.61 3.20 23.68
C ALA A 169 9.06 3.61 23.41
N PHE A 170 9.34 4.30 22.28
CA PHE A 170 10.63 4.94 22.02
C PHE A 170 10.84 6.26 22.78
N GLY A 171 9.87 6.70 23.58
CA GLY A 171 9.93 7.96 24.32
C GLY A 171 9.79 9.20 23.40
N MET A 172 9.12 9.06 22.26
CA MET A 172 8.77 10.17 21.39
C MET A 172 7.53 10.93 21.89
N LYS A 173 7.40 12.18 21.47
CA LYS A 173 6.12 12.91 21.51
C LYS A 173 5.33 12.55 20.24
N VAL A 174 4.01 12.40 20.37
CA VAL A 174 3.14 12.10 19.23
C VAL A 174 2.12 13.22 19.07
N VAL A 175 2.10 13.83 17.90
CA VAL A 175 1.06 14.80 17.50
C VAL A 175 0.30 14.23 16.31
N THR A 176 -0.97 14.60 16.17
CA THR A 176 -1.80 14.04 15.09
C THR A 176 -2.78 15.05 14.52
N TRP A 177 -3.06 14.86 13.24
CA TRP A 177 -4.09 15.58 12.51
C TRP A 177 -4.87 14.66 11.56
N SER A 178 -6.15 14.91 11.41
CA SER A 178 -6.97 14.46 10.27
C SER A 178 -8.21 15.37 10.17
N PRO A 179 -8.95 15.39 9.03
CA PRO A 179 -10.13 16.25 8.88
C PRO A 179 -11.17 16.10 9.99
N ASN A 180 -11.27 14.90 10.57
CA ASN A 180 -12.24 14.59 11.64
C ASN A 180 -11.55 14.24 12.97
N MET A 181 -10.34 14.77 13.22
CA MET A 181 -9.63 14.54 14.48
C MET A 181 -10.31 15.33 15.60
N THR A 182 -10.40 14.72 16.77
CA THR A 182 -10.83 15.38 18.00
C THR A 182 -9.78 15.17 19.09
N PRO A 183 -9.64 16.11 20.05
CA PRO A 183 -8.72 15.95 21.17
C PRO A 183 -8.91 14.62 21.90
N ALA A 184 -10.16 14.25 22.21
CA ALA A 184 -10.46 12.98 22.90
C ALA A 184 -9.98 11.72 22.16
N ARG A 185 -10.02 11.74 20.81
CA ARG A 185 -9.49 10.62 20.01
C ARG A 185 -7.96 10.56 20.03
N ALA A 186 -7.31 11.70 20.05
CA ALA A 186 -5.86 11.77 20.15
C ALA A 186 -5.39 11.33 21.55
N ASP A 187 -5.99 11.89 22.60
CA ASP A 187 -5.68 11.56 24.00
C ASP A 187 -5.82 10.06 24.32
N ALA A 188 -6.81 9.39 23.72
CA ALA A 188 -7.06 7.96 23.90
C ALA A 188 -5.85 7.06 23.52
N VAL A 189 -4.93 7.57 22.70
CA VAL A 189 -3.70 6.86 22.30
C VAL A 189 -2.43 7.56 22.76
N GLY A 190 -2.55 8.59 23.61
CA GLY A 190 -1.41 9.34 24.13
C GLY A 190 -0.81 10.32 23.11
N ALA A 191 -1.59 10.79 22.15
CA ALA A 191 -1.20 11.78 21.15
C ALA A 191 -1.89 13.12 21.41
N GLU A 192 -1.32 14.21 20.92
CA GLU A 192 -1.89 15.55 20.97
C GLU A 192 -2.53 15.89 19.61
N SER A 193 -3.77 16.41 19.61
CA SER A 193 -4.43 16.90 18.40
C SER A 193 -4.01 18.33 18.11
N VAL A 194 -3.46 18.57 16.92
CA VAL A 194 -3.01 19.89 16.46
C VAL A 194 -3.51 20.18 15.05
N SER A 195 -3.34 21.40 14.55
CA SER A 195 -3.57 21.71 13.13
C SER A 195 -2.54 21.02 12.22
N LEU A 196 -2.85 20.89 10.93
CA LEU A 196 -1.90 20.31 9.97
C LEU A 196 -0.58 21.09 9.93
N ASP A 197 -0.66 22.41 9.93
CA ASP A 197 0.52 23.28 9.84
C ASP A 197 1.38 23.19 11.11
N GLU A 198 0.78 23.19 12.28
CA GLU A 198 1.49 22.95 13.54
C GLU A 198 2.14 21.55 13.57
N LEU A 199 1.43 20.52 13.07
CA LEU A 199 2.00 19.17 12.96
C LEU A 199 3.27 19.19 12.11
N LEU A 200 3.22 19.79 10.92
CA LEU A 200 4.35 19.86 10.00
C LEU A 200 5.53 20.64 10.60
N GLN A 201 5.27 21.77 11.25
CA GLN A 201 6.30 22.64 11.83
C GLN A 201 7.02 22.01 13.03
N GLN A 202 6.32 21.23 13.87
CA GLN A 202 6.93 20.71 15.09
C GLN A 202 7.44 19.29 14.99
N SER A 203 7.11 18.55 13.90
CA SER A 203 7.49 17.14 13.77
C SER A 203 8.92 16.97 13.26
N ASP A 204 9.64 16.01 13.84
CA ASP A 204 10.92 15.52 13.34
C ASP A 204 10.71 14.40 12.32
N ILE A 205 9.59 13.70 12.42
CA ILE A 205 9.14 12.66 11.48
C ILE A 205 7.65 12.87 11.23
N VAL A 206 7.24 12.93 9.96
CA VAL A 206 5.84 12.99 9.53
C VAL A 206 5.48 11.67 8.84
N SER A 207 4.42 11.00 9.28
CA SER A 207 3.98 9.73 8.70
C SER A 207 2.50 9.75 8.32
N LEU A 208 2.21 9.31 7.09
CA LEU A 208 0.88 9.37 6.48
C LEU A 208 0.12 8.06 6.68
N HIS A 209 -1.05 8.16 7.34
CA HIS A 209 -1.97 7.05 7.63
C HIS A 209 -3.44 7.43 7.39
N ILE A 210 -3.66 8.37 6.48
CA ILE A 210 -4.99 8.86 6.11
C ILE A 210 -5.45 8.21 4.79
N VAL A 211 -6.76 8.06 4.64
CA VAL A 211 -7.36 7.58 3.38
C VAL A 211 -7.27 8.68 2.32
N ALA A 212 -6.84 8.32 1.12
CA ALA A 212 -6.89 9.22 -0.03
C ALA A 212 -8.35 9.50 -0.45
N SER A 213 -8.67 10.76 -0.66
CA SER A 213 -9.97 11.25 -1.08
C SER A 213 -9.80 12.51 -1.92
N ALA A 214 -10.88 13.02 -2.50
CA ALA A 214 -10.84 14.29 -3.25
C ALA A 214 -10.34 15.46 -2.38
N THR A 215 -10.61 15.44 -1.07
CA THR A 215 -10.19 16.50 -0.13
C THR A 215 -8.79 16.33 0.43
N THR A 216 -8.18 15.16 0.25
CA THR A 216 -6.82 14.86 0.75
C THR A 216 -5.80 14.67 -0.38
N LYS A 217 -6.24 14.70 -1.64
CA LYS A 217 -5.35 14.66 -2.80
C LYS A 217 -4.43 15.88 -2.80
N GLY A 218 -3.12 15.66 -2.94
CA GLY A 218 -2.11 16.73 -2.91
C GLY A 218 -2.04 17.47 -1.56
N LEU A 219 -2.44 16.79 -0.47
CA LEU A 219 -2.41 17.36 0.88
C LEU A 219 -1.02 17.93 1.23
N LEU A 220 0.04 17.20 0.87
CA LEU A 220 1.42 17.67 1.00
C LEU A 220 1.93 18.17 -0.35
N ASN A 221 1.60 19.40 -0.66
CA ASN A 221 2.13 20.15 -1.78
C ASN A 221 3.42 20.90 -1.40
N GLN A 222 3.98 21.70 -2.30
CA GLN A 222 5.20 22.47 -2.08
C GLN A 222 5.12 23.36 -0.84
N GLU A 223 4.01 24.07 -0.64
CA GLU A 223 3.82 24.97 0.52
C GLU A 223 3.83 24.19 1.83
N LYS A 224 3.16 23.05 1.89
CA LYS A 224 3.09 22.20 3.08
C LYS A 224 4.43 21.51 3.36
N LEU A 225 5.13 21.04 2.35
CA LEU A 225 6.48 20.49 2.50
C LEU A 225 7.47 21.54 3.04
N ALA A 226 7.32 22.80 2.64
CA ALA A 226 8.16 23.91 3.13
C ALA A 226 7.92 24.26 4.62
N LEU A 227 6.80 23.82 5.22
CA LEU A 227 6.54 23.99 6.66
C LEU A 227 7.29 22.95 7.51
N MET A 228 7.75 21.85 6.91
CA MET A 228 8.48 20.83 7.65
C MET A 228 9.86 21.34 8.11
N LYS A 229 10.37 20.76 9.21
CA LYS A 229 11.72 21.05 9.65
C LYS A 229 12.73 20.59 8.57
N LYS A 230 13.83 21.31 8.44
CA LYS A 230 14.90 21.02 7.46
C LYS A 230 15.44 19.60 7.55
N ASP A 231 15.51 19.03 8.76
CA ASP A 231 15.99 17.66 8.98
C ASP A 231 14.84 16.65 9.18
N ALA A 232 13.60 17.07 8.94
CA ALA A 232 12.43 16.20 9.11
C ALA A 232 12.38 15.10 8.05
N LEU A 233 11.87 13.94 8.45
CA LEU A 233 11.65 12.80 7.57
C LEU A 233 10.16 12.65 7.22
N LEU A 234 9.86 12.38 5.95
CA LEU A 234 8.51 12.08 5.47
C LEU A 234 8.38 10.58 5.20
N ILE A 235 7.35 9.94 5.75
CA ILE A 235 7.05 8.52 5.56
C ILE A 235 5.68 8.37 4.91
N ASN A 236 5.61 7.70 3.76
CA ASN A 236 4.34 7.44 3.09
C ASN A 236 4.15 5.94 2.79
N THR A 237 3.40 5.27 3.65
CA THR A 237 2.91 3.90 3.49
C THR A 237 1.39 3.86 3.24
N SER A 238 0.80 4.99 2.84
CA SER A 238 -0.64 5.13 2.64
C SER A 238 -1.00 5.14 1.15
N ARG A 239 -0.96 6.32 0.51
CA ARG A 239 -1.22 6.47 -0.94
C ARG A 239 -0.35 7.60 -1.51
N SER A 240 0.15 7.42 -2.73
CA SER A 240 0.96 8.41 -3.45
C SER A 240 0.25 9.73 -3.62
N THR A 241 -1.04 9.69 -3.97
CA THR A 241 -1.86 10.87 -4.25
C THR A 241 -1.99 11.87 -3.10
N LEU A 242 -1.57 11.51 -1.89
CA LEU A 242 -1.52 12.43 -0.72
C LEU A 242 -0.39 13.45 -0.81
N VAL A 243 0.65 13.15 -1.57
CA VAL A 243 1.86 13.96 -1.72
C VAL A 243 2.01 14.37 -3.18
N ASP A 244 2.32 15.62 -3.44
CA ASP A 244 2.78 16.04 -4.75
C ASP A 244 4.18 15.49 -4.98
N THR A 245 4.29 14.49 -5.86
CA THR A 245 5.55 13.79 -6.14
C THR A 245 6.62 14.74 -6.70
N HIS A 246 6.24 15.70 -7.56
CA HIS A 246 7.18 16.67 -8.11
C HIS A 246 7.70 17.60 -7.01
N ALA A 247 6.81 18.13 -6.17
CA ALA A 247 7.18 18.97 -5.04
C ALA A 247 8.08 18.22 -4.05
N LEU A 248 7.83 16.94 -3.80
CA LEU A 248 8.68 16.09 -2.95
C LEU A 248 10.07 15.94 -3.53
N VAL A 249 10.21 15.64 -4.83
CA VAL A 249 11.50 15.52 -5.52
C VAL A 249 12.29 16.82 -5.41
N VAL A 250 11.65 17.98 -5.63
CA VAL A 250 12.29 19.30 -5.47
C VAL A 250 12.71 19.51 -4.02
N ALA A 251 11.84 19.25 -3.04
CA ALA A 251 12.16 19.44 -1.62
C ALA A 251 13.35 18.60 -1.14
N LEU A 252 13.50 17.39 -1.66
CA LEU A 252 14.62 16.49 -1.34
C LEU A 252 15.92 16.94 -2.01
N ASN A 253 15.88 17.35 -3.29
CA ASN A 253 17.06 17.84 -4.01
C ASN A 253 17.59 19.16 -3.41
N ASP A 254 16.68 20.06 -3.04
CA ASP A 254 17.02 21.35 -2.42
C ASP A 254 17.30 21.24 -0.90
N ARG A 255 17.20 20.03 -0.34
CA ARG A 255 17.33 19.76 1.11
C ARG A 255 16.41 20.64 1.97
N THR A 256 15.20 20.89 1.49
CA THR A 256 14.15 21.54 2.25
C THR A 256 13.67 20.64 3.40
N ILE A 257 13.71 19.32 3.17
CA ILE A 257 13.48 18.27 4.19
C ILE A 257 14.66 17.29 4.23
N GLY A 258 14.80 16.56 5.32
CA GLY A 258 15.93 15.67 5.59
C GLY A 258 15.93 14.40 4.75
N GLY A 259 14.76 13.86 4.40
CA GLY A 259 14.62 12.64 3.62
C GLY A 259 13.19 12.15 3.52
N ALA A 260 12.95 11.14 2.68
CA ALA A 260 11.63 10.50 2.56
C ALA A 260 11.73 8.98 2.39
N ALA A 261 10.82 8.24 3.03
CA ALA A 261 10.60 6.82 2.79
C ALA A 261 9.22 6.61 2.16
N ILE A 262 9.19 6.03 0.97
CA ILE A 262 8.00 5.93 0.11
C ILE A 262 7.76 4.48 -0.27
N ASP A 263 6.58 3.98 0.08
CA ASP A 263 6.12 2.62 -0.24
C ASP A 263 5.08 2.60 -1.37
N VAL A 264 4.56 3.76 -1.79
CA VAL A 264 3.43 3.88 -2.73
C VAL A 264 3.71 4.92 -3.82
N PHE A 265 3.29 4.64 -5.06
CA PHE A 265 3.63 5.45 -6.22
C PHE A 265 2.41 5.74 -7.09
N ASP A 266 2.48 6.78 -7.93
CA ASP A 266 1.38 7.20 -8.81
C ASP A 266 1.09 6.17 -9.90
N ALA A 267 2.12 5.46 -10.35
CA ALA A 267 2.01 4.30 -11.23
C ALA A 267 2.82 3.13 -10.64
N GLU A 268 2.17 1.99 -10.50
CA GLU A 268 2.75 0.76 -9.97
C GLU A 268 2.57 -0.39 -10.98
N PRO A 269 3.62 -1.17 -11.27
CA PRO A 269 5.01 -1.07 -10.82
C PRO A 269 5.72 0.23 -11.22
N LEU A 270 6.61 0.72 -10.31
CA LEU A 270 7.35 1.96 -10.52
C LEU A 270 8.29 1.86 -11.74
N VAL A 271 8.09 2.73 -12.73
CA VAL A 271 8.88 2.75 -13.97
C VAL A 271 10.37 3.02 -13.72
N ALA A 272 11.22 2.54 -14.64
CA ALA A 272 12.68 2.58 -14.45
C ALA A 272 13.26 4.00 -14.35
N ASP A 273 12.68 4.95 -15.06
CA ASP A 273 13.11 6.34 -15.15
C ASP A 273 12.39 7.29 -14.16
N HIS A 274 11.64 6.72 -13.20
CA HIS A 274 10.91 7.54 -12.24
C HIS A 274 11.85 8.39 -11.38
N PRO A 275 11.60 9.71 -11.23
CA PRO A 275 12.52 10.65 -10.56
C PRO A 275 12.94 10.23 -9.14
N LEU A 276 12.02 9.69 -8.35
CA LEU A 276 12.33 9.25 -6.97
C LEU A 276 13.44 8.20 -6.89
N ARG A 277 13.69 7.40 -7.95
CA ARG A 277 14.75 6.38 -7.94
C ARG A 277 16.15 6.97 -7.79
N ASN A 278 16.34 8.19 -8.27
CA ASN A 278 17.63 8.90 -8.25
C ASN A 278 17.62 10.10 -7.30
N THR A 279 16.53 10.32 -6.56
CA THR A 279 16.43 11.44 -5.61
C THR A 279 17.21 11.10 -4.33
N PRO A 280 18.06 12.00 -3.83
CA PRO A 280 18.89 11.75 -2.65
C PRO A 280 18.01 11.59 -1.39
N ASN A 281 18.56 10.91 -0.38
CA ASN A 281 17.92 10.70 0.92
C ASN A 281 16.54 10.06 0.83
N THR A 282 16.33 9.18 -0.15
CA THR A 282 15.11 8.37 -0.29
C THR A 282 15.35 6.93 0.12
N LEU A 283 14.31 6.33 0.71
CA LEU A 283 14.19 4.89 0.94
C LEU A 283 12.90 4.42 0.29
N LEU A 284 13.01 3.62 -0.78
CA LEU A 284 11.86 3.20 -1.58
C LEU A 284 11.58 1.72 -1.36
N THR A 285 10.30 1.36 -1.20
CA THR A 285 9.84 -0.02 -1.14
C THR A 285 8.67 -0.24 -2.12
N PRO A 286 8.55 -1.42 -2.75
CA PRO A 286 7.59 -1.66 -3.82
C PRO A 286 6.20 -2.06 -3.28
N HIS A 287 5.54 -1.16 -2.56
CA HIS A 287 4.20 -1.31 -1.97
C HIS A 287 4.10 -2.56 -1.07
N LEU A 288 5.03 -2.67 -0.13
CA LEU A 288 5.17 -3.82 0.77
C LEU A 288 4.26 -3.77 2.00
N GLY A 289 3.54 -2.68 2.24
CA GLY A 289 2.80 -2.47 3.48
C GLY A 289 1.89 -3.64 3.87
N PHE A 290 1.22 -4.27 2.91
CA PHE A 290 0.37 -5.43 3.13
C PHE A 290 1.04 -6.77 2.74
N VAL A 291 2.24 -6.74 2.16
CA VAL A 291 2.91 -7.93 1.62
C VAL A 291 3.58 -8.69 2.76
N ALA A 292 2.81 -9.58 3.38
CA ALA A 292 3.26 -10.45 4.46
C ALA A 292 2.64 -11.84 4.31
N GLN A 293 3.39 -12.89 4.67
CA GLN A 293 2.94 -14.28 4.49
C GLN A 293 1.53 -14.53 5.07
N PRO A 294 1.20 -14.17 6.33
CA PRO A 294 -0.12 -14.45 6.89
C PRO A 294 -1.25 -13.66 6.22
N VAL A 295 -0.96 -12.52 5.60
CA VAL A 295 -1.92 -11.75 4.79
C VAL A 295 -2.22 -12.51 3.51
N PHE A 296 -1.19 -13.00 2.81
CA PHE A 296 -1.33 -13.75 1.58
C PHE A 296 -1.96 -15.14 1.82
N GLU A 297 -1.70 -15.79 2.94
CA GLU A 297 -2.42 -17.01 3.36
C GLU A 297 -3.93 -16.75 3.49
N SER A 298 -4.31 -15.64 4.11
CA SER A 298 -5.73 -15.22 4.20
C SER A 298 -6.32 -14.93 2.81
N PHE A 299 -5.58 -14.24 1.94
CA PHE A 299 -6.01 -13.93 0.57
C PHE A 299 -6.21 -15.19 -0.27
N THR A 300 -5.19 -16.03 -0.36
CA THR A 300 -5.21 -17.21 -1.23
C THR A 300 -6.24 -18.24 -0.77
N LYS A 301 -6.34 -18.49 0.54
CA LYS A 301 -7.40 -19.32 1.12
C LYS A 301 -8.78 -18.78 0.76
N GLY A 302 -9.02 -17.48 0.97
CA GLY A 302 -10.29 -16.85 0.65
C GLY A 302 -10.66 -16.92 -0.83
N VAL A 303 -9.68 -16.80 -1.73
CA VAL A 303 -9.89 -16.95 -3.18
C VAL A 303 -10.26 -18.38 -3.52
N VAL A 304 -9.55 -19.39 -2.98
CA VAL A 304 -9.87 -20.81 -3.20
C VAL A 304 -11.31 -21.12 -2.76
N GLU A 305 -11.71 -20.70 -1.55
CA GLU A 305 -13.07 -20.88 -1.04
C GLU A 305 -14.12 -20.25 -1.98
N CYS A 306 -13.90 -19.04 -2.46
CA CYS A 306 -14.80 -18.34 -3.38
C CYS A 306 -14.93 -19.06 -4.72
N LEU A 307 -13.80 -19.50 -5.31
CA LEU A 307 -13.78 -20.20 -6.59
C LEU A 307 -14.42 -21.60 -6.49
N GLU A 308 -14.16 -22.34 -5.42
CA GLU A 308 -14.79 -23.65 -5.19
C GLU A 308 -16.33 -23.53 -5.09
N ALA A 309 -16.83 -22.54 -4.33
CA ALA A 309 -18.26 -22.29 -4.22
C ALA A 309 -18.88 -21.96 -5.59
N TRP A 310 -18.26 -21.05 -6.35
CA TRP A 310 -18.71 -20.66 -7.69
C TRP A 310 -18.71 -21.84 -8.67
N LEU A 311 -17.63 -22.62 -8.73
CA LEU A 311 -17.52 -23.79 -9.62
C LEU A 311 -18.56 -24.87 -9.30
N ASN A 312 -18.97 -25.03 -8.04
CA ASN A 312 -19.98 -25.98 -7.59
C ASN A 312 -21.42 -25.43 -7.68
N GLY A 313 -21.63 -24.23 -8.25
CA GLY A 313 -22.96 -23.62 -8.36
C GLY A 313 -23.57 -23.23 -7.02
N GLN A 314 -22.77 -23.08 -5.97
CA GLN A 314 -23.21 -22.67 -4.64
C GLN A 314 -23.42 -21.14 -4.59
N PRO A 315 -24.19 -20.64 -3.62
CA PRO A 315 -24.31 -19.20 -3.39
C PRO A 315 -22.94 -18.53 -3.25
N VAL A 316 -22.82 -17.32 -3.82
CA VAL A 316 -21.60 -16.51 -3.74
C VAL A 316 -21.29 -16.20 -2.27
N ILE A 317 -20.09 -16.55 -1.84
CA ILE A 317 -19.61 -16.25 -0.49
C ILE A 317 -18.87 -14.92 -0.47
N ARG A 318 -18.97 -14.17 0.62
CA ARG A 318 -18.41 -12.82 0.77
C ARG A 318 -18.73 -11.89 -0.43
N PRO A 319 -20.05 -11.75 -0.78
CA PRO A 319 -20.44 -10.89 -1.90
C PRO A 319 -20.09 -9.43 -1.59
N LEU A 320 -19.70 -8.70 -2.62
CA LEU A 320 -19.60 -7.24 -2.53
C LEU A 320 -21.04 -6.66 -2.55
N PRO A 321 -21.44 -5.85 -1.57
CA PRO A 321 -22.80 -5.31 -1.44
C PRO A 321 -23.22 -4.37 -2.58
#